data_40615ffc71c68cc1f1d07c77993f37ca
#
_entry.id   40615ffc71c68cc1f1d07c77993f37ca
#
_cell.length_a   1.000
_cell.length_b   1.000
_cell.length_c   1.000
_cell.angle_alpha   90.00
_cell.angle_beta   90.00
_cell.angle_gamma   90.00
#
_symmetry.space_group_name_H-M   'P 1'
#
loop_
_entity.id
_entity.type
_entity.pdbx_description
1 polymer ?
#
loop_
_entity_poly.entity_id
_entity_poly.type
_entity_poly.pdbx_seq_one_letter_code
_entity_poly.pdbx_strand_id
1 'polypeptide(L)'
;MEPRFKLWVEKDGLLVFSDYRAMLLDHIAKAGSISGGAERMGLSYRRAWGKVKEIERNLGVRLVRSEVGGPGGGQTRLTPEGEELLARYRAFRAAAESDVRRDFTEVFGRSR
;
A
#
# COMPACT_ATOMS: atom_id res chain seq x y z
N MET A 1 17.09 -22.24 6.49
CA MET A 1 15.77 -22.00 5.88
C MET A 1 15.11 -20.78 6.50
N GLU A 2 14.38 -20.04 5.70
CA GLU A 2 13.66 -18.87 6.17
C GLU A 2 12.23 -18.89 5.61
N PRO A 3 11.23 -18.52 6.41
CA PRO A 3 9.87 -18.47 5.90
C PRO A 3 9.67 -17.25 5.01
N ARG A 4 8.89 -17.41 3.96
CA ARG A 4 8.45 -16.34 3.08
C ARG A 4 6.95 -16.47 2.91
N PHE A 5 6.27 -15.35 2.79
CA PHE A 5 4.83 -15.36 2.56
C PHE A 5 4.42 -14.15 1.74
N LYS A 6 3.28 -14.27 1.10
CA LYS A 6 2.66 -13.16 0.39
C LYS A 6 1.34 -12.85 1.08
N LEU A 7 1.10 -11.57 1.32
CA LEU A 7 -0.10 -11.10 1.98
C LEU A 7 -0.83 -10.12 1.08
N TRP A 8 -2.13 -10.32 0.95
CA TRP A 8 -3.00 -9.32 0.35
C TRP A 8 -4.36 -9.41 1.01
N VAL A 9 -5.14 -8.33 0.89
CA VAL A 9 -6.45 -8.22 1.50
C VAL A 9 -7.47 -8.06 0.38
N GLU A 10 -8.56 -8.82 0.48
CA GLU A 10 -9.68 -8.76 -0.46
C GLU A 10 -10.95 -8.36 0.27
N LYS A 11 -11.83 -7.69 -0.46
CA LYS A 11 -13.18 -7.38 -0.02
C LYS A 11 -14.11 -7.87 -1.13
N ASP A 12 -15.03 -8.77 -0.77
CA ASP A 12 -15.97 -9.39 -1.73
C ASP A 12 -15.24 -10.00 -2.93
N GLY A 13 -14.10 -10.65 -2.68
CA GLY A 13 -13.30 -11.30 -3.72
C GLY A 13 -12.45 -10.36 -4.56
N LEU A 14 -12.45 -9.06 -4.26
CA LEU A 14 -11.70 -8.06 -5.02
C LEU A 14 -10.49 -7.59 -4.22
N LEU A 15 -9.35 -7.48 -4.89
CA LEU A 15 -8.12 -7.02 -4.26
C LEU A 15 -8.29 -5.58 -3.79
N VAL A 16 -8.05 -5.34 -2.50
CA VAL A 16 -8.10 -3.99 -1.94
C VAL A 16 -6.74 -3.51 -1.44
N PHE A 17 -5.87 -4.43 -1.01
CA PHE A 17 -4.56 -4.02 -0.53
C PHE A 17 -3.53 -5.13 -0.66
N SER A 18 -2.27 -4.74 -0.82
CA SER A 18 -1.13 -5.63 -0.91
C SER A 18 0.11 -4.82 -0.57
N ASP A 19 1.25 -5.47 -0.38
CA ASP A 19 2.52 -4.77 -0.16
C ASP A 19 2.82 -3.79 -1.29
N TYR A 20 2.59 -4.21 -2.52
CA TYR A 20 2.84 -3.36 -3.68
C TYR A 20 1.96 -2.12 -3.67
N ARG A 21 0.67 -2.28 -3.37
CA ARG A 21 -0.26 -1.14 -3.32
C ARG A 21 0.03 -0.22 -2.14
N ALA A 22 0.47 -0.77 -1.01
CA ALA A 22 0.91 0.02 0.13
C ALA A 22 2.14 0.87 -0.24
N MET A 23 3.11 0.28 -0.93
CA MET A 23 4.28 1.00 -1.40
C MET A 23 3.91 2.13 -2.35
N LEU A 24 2.98 1.87 -3.27
CA LEU A 24 2.54 2.89 -4.21
C LEU A 24 1.93 4.09 -3.50
N LEU A 25 1.01 3.85 -2.57
CA LEU A 25 0.39 4.93 -1.80
C LEU A 25 1.42 5.71 -0.98
N ASP A 26 2.38 5.01 -0.38
CA ASP A 26 3.45 5.65 0.39
C ASP A 26 4.31 6.55 -0.50
N HIS A 27 4.70 6.07 -1.67
CA HIS A 27 5.48 6.88 -2.61
C HIS A 27 4.71 8.08 -3.14
N ILE A 28 3.41 7.93 -3.38
CA ILE A 28 2.56 9.05 -3.80
C ILE A 28 2.51 10.10 -2.69
N ALA A 29 2.33 9.67 -1.45
CA ALA A 29 2.27 10.58 -0.31
C ALA A 29 3.59 11.34 -0.14
N LYS A 30 4.71 10.65 -0.22
CA LYS A 30 6.05 11.25 -0.05
C LYS A 30 6.42 12.16 -1.21
N ALA A 31 6.05 11.80 -2.42
CA ALA A 31 6.33 12.60 -3.60
C ALA A 31 5.38 13.80 -3.73
N GLY A 32 4.20 13.71 -3.12
CA GLY A 32 3.17 14.75 -3.24
C GLY A 32 2.46 14.74 -4.58
N SER A 33 2.62 13.68 -5.37
CA SER A 33 1.96 13.53 -6.67
C SER A 33 1.88 12.07 -7.08
N ILE A 34 0.85 11.74 -7.84
CA ILE A 34 0.74 10.39 -8.43
C ILE A 34 1.90 10.17 -9.41
N SER A 35 2.24 11.21 -10.17
CA SER A 35 3.35 11.16 -11.12
C SER A 35 4.68 10.81 -10.45
N GLY A 36 4.99 11.48 -9.35
CA GLY A 36 6.21 11.20 -8.58
C GLY A 36 6.22 9.82 -7.95
N GLY A 37 5.07 9.38 -7.42
CA GLY A 37 4.94 8.04 -6.88
C GLY A 37 5.11 6.97 -7.96
N ALA A 38 4.52 7.20 -9.13
CA ALA A 38 4.66 6.31 -10.27
C ALA A 38 6.12 6.17 -10.70
N GLU A 39 6.83 7.28 -10.79
CA GLU A 39 8.24 7.29 -11.16
C GLU A 39 9.06 6.41 -10.22
N ARG A 40 8.85 6.55 -8.92
CA ARG A 40 9.56 5.75 -7.91
C ARG A 40 9.29 4.26 -8.02
N MET A 41 8.13 3.90 -8.56
CA MET A 41 7.71 2.50 -8.72
C MET A 41 8.00 1.95 -10.11
N GLY A 42 8.58 2.76 -11.00
CA GLY A 42 8.80 2.35 -12.38
C GLY A 42 7.51 2.18 -13.17
N LEU A 43 6.45 2.91 -12.80
CA LEU A 43 5.15 2.85 -13.46
C LEU A 43 4.91 4.11 -14.27
N SER A 44 4.10 3.99 -15.35
CA SER A 44 3.53 5.17 -15.98
C SER A 44 2.52 5.82 -15.04
N TYR A 45 2.27 7.11 -15.24
CA TYR A 45 1.22 7.82 -14.50
C TYR A 45 -0.13 7.10 -14.64
N ARG A 46 -0.49 6.73 -15.86
CA ARG A 46 -1.77 6.07 -16.14
C ARG A 46 -1.92 4.77 -15.34
N ARG A 47 -0.88 3.97 -15.27
CA ARG A 47 -0.92 2.70 -14.52
C ARG A 47 -1.03 2.93 -13.03
N ALA A 48 -0.28 3.88 -12.49
CA ALA A 48 -0.36 4.22 -11.07
C ALA A 48 -1.74 4.75 -10.72
N TRP A 49 -2.27 5.68 -11.53
CA TRP A 49 -3.60 6.23 -11.34
C TRP A 49 -4.66 5.13 -11.36
N GLY A 50 -4.56 4.21 -12.34
CA GLY A 50 -5.49 3.08 -12.46
C GLY A 50 -5.49 2.19 -11.24
N LYS A 51 -4.32 1.90 -10.67
CA LYS A 51 -4.21 1.08 -9.47
C LYS A 51 -4.84 1.76 -8.26
N VAL A 52 -4.62 3.06 -8.09
CA VAL A 52 -5.23 3.83 -7.00
C VAL A 52 -6.76 3.83 -7.14
N LYS A 53 -7.25 4.09 -8.34
CA LYS A 53 -8.70 4.13 -8.60
C LYS A 53 -9.35 2.77 -8.41
N GLU A 54 -8.65 1.69 -8.74
CA GLU A 54 -9.14 0.34 -8.51
C GLU A 54 -9.32 0.06 -7.02
N ILE A 55 -8.34 0.42 -6.19
CA ILE A 55 -8.46 0.24 -4.74
C ILE A 55 -9.65 1.06 -4.21
N GLU A 56 -9.74 2.32 -4.61
CA GLU A 56 -10.83 3.20 -4.18
C GLU A 56 -12.19 2.63 -4.55
N ARG A 57 -12.31 2.12 -5.77
CA ARG A 57 -13.55 1.51 -6.25
C ARG A 57 -13.89 0.24 -5.46
N ASN A 58 -12.90 -0.62 -5.23
CA ASN A 58 -13.12 -1.89 -4.53
C ASN A 58 -13.45 -1.68 -3.05
N LEU A 59 -12.87 -0.65 -2.42
CA LEU A 59 -13.14 -0.33 -1.01
C LEU A 59 -14.35 0.57 -0.82
N GLY A 60 -14.68 1.38 -1.82
CA GLY A 60 -15.76 2.36 -1.69
C GLY A 60 -15.36 3.59 -0.88
N VAL A 61 -14.06 3.89 -0.77
CA VAL A 61 -13.57 5.07 -0.07
C VAL A 61 -12.50 5.76 -0.89
N ARG A 62 -12.34 7.05 -0.68
CA ARG A 62 -11.26 7.80 -1.34
C ARG A 62 -9.98 7.69 -0.52
N LEU A 63 -8.90 7.37 -1.21
CA LEU A 63 -7.60 7.20 -0.59
C LEU A 63 -6.67 8.38 -0.85
N VAL A 64 -6.89 9.07 -1.97
CA VAL A 64 -6.08 10.24 -2.35
C VAL A 64 -6.99 11.39 -2.72
N ARG A 65 -6.50 12.60 -2.55
CA ARG A 65 -7.16 13.79 -3.08
C ARG A 65 -6.10 14.74 -3.63
N SER A 66 -6.46 15.37 -4.73
CA SER A 66 -5.62 16.39 -5.35
C SER A 66 -6.07 17.76 -4.88
N GLU A 67 -5.11 18.58 -4.49
CA GLU A 67 -5.37 19.97 -4.12
C GLU A 67 -4.89 20.85 -5.28
N VAL A 68 -5.78 21.70 -5.79
CA VAL A 68 -5.41 22.70 -6.77
C VAL A 68 -4.65 23.78 -6.00
N GLY A 69 -3.39 23.93 -6.31
CA GLY A 69 -2.58 24.74 -5.47
C GLY A 69 -1.93 25.92 -6.14
N GLY A 70 -1.44 26.87 -5.40
CA GLY A 70 -0.76 28.06 -5.83
C GLY A 70 0.54 27.82 -6.59
N PRO A 71 1.61 28.59 -6.33
CA PRO A 71 2.86 28.49 -7.10
C PRO A 71 3.45 27.07 -7.03
N GLY A 72 3.73 26.48 -8.19
CA GLY A 72 4.28 25.14 -8.28
C GLY A 72 3.27 24.06 -8.59
N GLY A 73 1.97 24.39 -8.75
CA GLY A 73 0.93 23.44 -9.12
C GLY A 73 0.27 22.74 -7.93
N GLY A 74 -0.58 21.76 -8.22
CA GLY A 74 -1.32 21.06 -7.19
C GLY A 74 -0.52 19.95 -6.53
N GLN A 75 -1.00 19.53 -5.38
CA GLN A 75 -0.43 18.40 -4.64
C GLN A 75 -1.46 17.30 -4.51
N THR A 76 -0.99 16.06 -4.49
CA THR A 76 -1.81 14.90 -4.15
C THR A 76 -1.43 14.45 -2.75
N ARG A 77 -2.45 14.29 -1.92
CA ARG A 77 -2.30 13.85 -0.54
C ARG A 77 -3.16 12.63 -0.29
N LEU A 78 -2.76 11.82 0.67
CA LEU A 78 -3.66 10.78 1.17
C LEU A 78 -4.79 11.45 1.94
N THR A 79 -6.00 10.89 1.79
CA THR A 79 -7.12 11.27 2.66
C THR A 79 -6.86 10.72 4.06
N PRO A 80 -7.57 11.21 5.10
CA PRO A 80 -7.49 10.60 6.42
C PRO A 80 -7.76 9.10 6.38
N GLU A 81 -8.74 8.67 5.58
CA GLU A 81 -9.05 7.26 5.37
C GLU A 81 -7.89 6.51 4.72
N GLY A 82 -7.22 7.13 3.76
CA GLY A 82 -6.05 6.55 3.11
C GLY A 82 -4.88 6.38 4.05
N GLU A 83 -4.62 7.40 4.89
CA GLU A 83 -3.56 7.33 5.88
C GLU A 83 -3.83 6.23 6.91
N GLU A 84 -5.08 6.15 7.39
CA GLU A 84 -5.47 5.14 8.36
C GLU A 84 -5.37 3.74 7.78
N LEU A 85 -5.84 3.53 6.55
CA LEU A 85 -5.77 2.23 5.90
C LEU A 85 -4.33 1.78 5.72
N LEU A 86 -3.45 2.68 5.26
CA LEU A 86 -2.04 2.37 5.08
C LEU A 86 -1.38 1.98 6.41
N ALA A 87 -1.66 2.73 7.48
CA ALA A 87 -1.12 2.44 8.81
C ALA A 87 -1.63 1.09 9.33
N ARG A 88 -2.91 0.81 9.16
CA ARG A 88 -3.51 -0.48 9.58
C ARG A 88 -2.93 -1.64 8.79
N TYR A 89 -2.77 -1.49 7.49
CA TYR A 89 -2.18 -2.55 6.67
C TYR A 89 -0.75 -2.86 7.13
N ARG A 90 0.04 -1.83 7.39
CA ARG A 90 1.42 -2.00 7.85
C ARG A 90 1.50 -2.70 9.20
N ALA A 91 0.62 -2.32 10.13
CA ALA A 91 0.55 -2.96 11.44
C ALA A 91 0.14 -4.43 11.33
N PHE A 92 -0.85 -4.71 10.50
CA PHE A 92 -1.31 -6.07 10.26
C PHE A 92 -0.21 -6.92 9.62
N ARG A 93 0.47 -6.38 8.61
CA ARG A 93 1.55 -7.08 7.95
C ARG A 93 2.70 -7.40 8.92
N ALA A 94 3.07 -6.45 9.76
CA ALA A 94 4.14 -6.67 10.74
C ALA A 94 3.76 -7.75 11.74
N ALA A 95 2.53 -7.76 12.21
CA ALA A 95 2.03 -8.79 13.12
C ALA A 95 2.03 -10.16 12.45
N ALA A 96 1.57 -10.25 11.20
CA ALA A 96 1.56 -11.50 10.44
C ALA A 96 2.99 -12.02 10.24
N GLU A 97 3.92 -11.15 9.88
CA GLU A 97 5.32 -11.54 9.69
C GLU A 97 5.93 -12.10 10.98
N SER A 98 5.67 -11.44 12.10
CA SER A 98 6.13 -11.91 13.40
C SER A 98 5.57 -13.30 13.74
N ASP A 99 4.28 -13.51 13.49
CA ASP A 99 3.63 -14.79 13.73
C ASP A 99 4.17 -15.89 12.82
N VAL A 100 4.41 -15.59 11.56
CA VAL A 100 4.99 -16.57 10.61
C VAL A 100 6.38 -17.00 11.08
N ARG A 101 7.21 -16.07 11.50
CA ARG A 101 8.55 -16.39 11.99
C ARG A 101 8.52 -17.22 13.24
N ARG A 102 7.66 -16.89 14.20
CA ARG A 102 7.50 -17.65 15.43
C ARG A 102 7.03 -19.07 15.13
N ASP A 103 6.00 -19.20 14.32
CA ASP A 103 5.43 -20.51 13.99
C ASP A 103 6.41 -21.36 13.20
N PHE A 104 7.17 -20.74 12.32
CA PHE A 104 8.23 -21.44 11.60
C PHE A 104 9.26 -22.03 12.57
N THR A 105 9.70 -21.22 13.53
CA THR A 105 10.69 -21.68 14.53
C THR A 105 10.12 -22.82 15.38
N GLU A 106 8.85 -22.72 15.77
CA GLU A 106 8.20 -23.78 16.57
C GLU A 106 8.09 -25.09 15.81
N VAL A 107 7.78 -25.04 14.52
CA VAL A 107 7.55 -26.25 13.71
C VAL A 107 8.86 -26.83 13.17
N PHE A 108 9.76 -25.98 12.67
CA PHE A 108 10.99 -26.42 12.01
C PHE A 108 12.24 -26.38 12.91
N GLY A 109 12.15 -25.74 14.06
CA GLY A 109 13.29 -25.52 14.95
C GLY A 109 14.11 -24.31 14.51
N ARG A 110 15.14 -23.99 15.30
CA ARG A 110 15.99 -22.85 15.03
C ARG A 110 16.87 -23.11 13.82
N SER A 111 16.98 -22.09 12.98
CA SER A 111 17.91 -22.09 11.87
C SER A 111 19.34 -22.07 12.39
N ARG A 112 20.20 -22.83 11.75
CA ARG A 112 21.62 -22.85 12.08
C ARG A 112 22.41 -22.14 10.97
#